data_621b3dd3a10b111bd8ff6ce3623d8124
#
_entry.id   621b3dd3a10b111bd8ff6ce3623d8124
#
_cell.length_a   1.000
_cell.length_b   1.000
_cell.length_c   1.000
_cell.angle_alpha   90.00
_cell.angle_beta   90.00
_cell.angle_gamma   90.00
#
_symmetry.space_group_name_H-M   'P 1'
#
loop_
_entity.id
_entity.type
_entity.pdbx_description
1 polymer ?
#
loop_
_entity_poly.entity_id
_entity_poly.type
_entity_poly.pdbx_seq_one_letter_code
_entity_poly.pdbx_strand_id
1 'polypeptide(L)'
;MNIPIELEVTVPGSPPKKACSISTWSDPVQAPLINTLRKQIVDVKCANGIQGYCNWGLVEIDIIIRITETSVKADIDNHVGGIFDAIQARPANKPNYNENVFEPTTHPDITVLLSDDMLVYDLHAIRTLAEKESYTVKISGEYNASL
;
A
#
# COMPACT_ATOMS: atom_id res chain seq x y z
N MET A 1 -10.51 22.21 5.74
CA MET A 1 -10.92 21.57 7.01
C MET A 1 -10.21 20.23 7.14
N ASN A 2 -9.54 19.98 8.25
CA ASN A 2 -8.87 18.73 8.53
C ASN A 2 -9.82 17.81 9.30
N ILE A 3 -9.98 16.60 8.79
CA ILE A 3 -10.88 15.61 9.35
C ILE A 3 -10.04 14.43 9.82
N PRO A 4 -10.13 14.01 11.10
CA PRO A 4 -9.46 12.79 11.54
C PRO A 4 -10.11 11.58 10.88
N ILE A 5 -9.28 10.77 10.22
CA ILE A 5 -9.74 9.58 9.50
C ILE A 5 -8.81 8.41 9.80
N GLU A 6 -9.42 7.26 9.93
CA GLU A 6 -8.71 5.98 10.00
C GLU A 6 -9.24 5.09 8.88
N LEU A 7 -8.33 4.58 8.05
CA LEU A 7 -8.65 3.60 7.01
C LEU A 7 -7.89 2.32 7.28
N GLU A 8 -8.57 1.19 7.12
CA GLU A 8 -7.99 -0.12 7.31
C GLU A 8 -8.35 -1.01 6.13
N VAL A 9 -7.33 -1.62 5.53
CA VAL A 9 -7.51 -2.60 4.46
C VAL A 9 -6.87 -3.91 4.88
N THR A 10 -7.57 -5.02 4.62
CA THR A 10 -7.04 -6.37 4.80
C THR A 10 -7.03 -7.05 3.45
N VAL A 11 -5.87 -7.56 3.06
CA VAL A 11 -5.63 -8.10 1.72
C VAL A 11 -5.23 -9.57 1.87
N PRO A 12 -5.90 -10.50 1.15
CA PRO A 12 -5.46 -11.89 1.15
C PRO A 12 -4.16 -12.04 0.36
N GLY A 13 -3.34 -13.00 0.77
CA GLY A 13 -2.07 -13.28 0.13
C GLY A 13 -0.90 -12.48 0.70
N SER A 14 0.20 -12.48 -0.03
CA SER A 14 1.44 -11.83 0.36
C SER A 14 1.45 -10.37 -0.06
N PRO A 15 2.03 -9.47 0.75
CA PRO A 15 2.21 -8.09 0.31
C PRO A 15 3.25 -7.98 -0.80
N PRO A 16 3.24 -6.85 -1.55
CA PRO A 16 4.33 -6.55 -2.46
C PRO A 16 5.66 -6.51 -1.71
N LYS A 17 6.73 -6.81 -2.42
CA LYS A 17 8.06 -6.92 -1.86
C LYS A 17 9.04 -6.05 -2.62
N LYS A 18 9.83 -5.25 -1.92
CA LYS A 18 10.93 -4.49 -2.48
C LYS A 18 12.20 -5.32 -2.40
N ALA A 19 12.85 -5.54 -3.53
CA ALA A 19 14.15 -6.21 -3.58
C ALA A 19 15.28 -5.18 -3.57
N CYS A 20 16.46 -5.59 -3.12
CA CYS A 20 17.62 -4.69 -3.04
C CYS A 20 18.10 -4.19 -4.40
N SER A 21 17.95 -5.01 -5.45
CA SER A 21 18.52 -4.74 -6.76
C SER A 21 17.54 -4.20 -7.79
N ILE A 22 16.25 -4.21 -7.48
CA ILE A 22 15.22 -3.80 -8.44
C ILE A 22 14.09 -3.10 -7.69
N SER A 23 13.58 -2.01 -8.27
CA SER A 23 12.41 -1.32 -7.74
C SER A 23 11.19 -2.23 -7.77
N THR A 24 10.33 -2.13 -6.76
CA THR A 24 9.05 -2.84 -6.72
C THR A 24 8.25 -2.58 -8.00
N TRP A 25 8.25 -1.34 -8.48
CA TRP A 25 7.54 -0.95 -9.70
C TRP A 25 8.15 -1.51 -10.99
N SER A 26 9.44 -1.83 -10.96
CA SER A 26 10.14 -2.38 -12.13
C SER A 26 10.08 -3.90 -12.20
N ASP A 27 9.54 -4.55 -11.20
CA ASP A 27 9.45 -6.01 -11.11
C ASP A 27 8.05 -6.47 -11.53
N PRO A 28 7.90 -7.10 -12.70
CA PRO A 28 6.59 -7.54 -13.18
C PRO A 28 5.94 -8.59 -12.28
N VAL A 29 6.71 -9.33 -11.49
CA VAL A 29 6.18 -10.29 -10.51
C VAL A 29 5.41 -9.58 -9.41
N GLN A 30 5.79 -8.35 -9.08
CA GLN A 30 5.14 -7.58 -8.04
C GLN A 30 3.87 -6.85 -8.52
N ALA A 31 3.71 -6.66 -9.83
CA ALA A 31 2.59 -5.89 -10.37
C ALA A 31 1.20 -6.42 -9.92
N PRO A 32 0.90 -7.73 -9.96
CA PRO A 32 -0.38 -8.21 -9.47
C PRO A 32 -0.58 -7.95 -7.98
N LEU A 33 0.48 -8.07 -7.18
CA LEU A 33 0.41 -7.83 -5.73
C LEU A 33 0.17 -6.36 -5.42
N ILE A 34 0.84 -5.47 -6.16
CA ILE A 34 0.63 -4.02 -6.07
C ILE A 34 -0.82 -3.68 -6.43
N ASN A 35 -1.31 -4.21 -7.54
CA ASN A 35 -2.67 -3.93 -8.00
C ASN A 35 -3.71 -4.40 -6.99
N THR A 36 -3.54 -5.57 -6.40
CA THR A 36 -4.47 -6.11 -5.41
C THR A 36 -4.57 -5.18 -4.21
N LEU A 37 -3.46 -4.68 -3.69
CA LEU A 37 -3.46 -3.72 -2.59
C LEU A 37 -4.15 -2.42 -2.99
N ARG A 38 -3.80 -1.88 -4.16
CA ARG A 38 -4.37 -0.62 -4.65
C ARG A 38 -5.89 -0.71 -4.84
N LYS A 39 -6.38 -1.84 -5.35
CA LYS A 39 -7.83 -2.07 -5.50
C LYS A 39 -8.54 -2.07 -4.14
N GLN A 40 -7.99 -2.75 -3.16
CA GLN A 40 -8.57 -2.78 -1.81
C GLN A 40 -8.61 -1.37 -1.21
N ILE A 41 -7.57 -0.59 -1.40
CA ILE A 41 -7.53 0.80 -0.92
C ILE A 41 -8.61 1.64 -1.59
N VAL A 42 -8.75 1.54 -2.90
CA VAL A 42 -9.79 2.29 -3.63
C VAL A 42 -11.17 1.92 -3.12
N ASP A 43 -11.45 0.63 -2.92
CA ASP A 43 -12.75 0.16 -2.43
C ASP A 43 -13.04 0.69 -1.02
N VAL A 44 -12.06 0.66 -0.13
CA VAL A 44 -12.23 1.17 1.25
C VAL A 44 -12.43 2.69 1.25
N LYS A 45 -11.69 3.41 0.43
CA LYS A 45 -11.88 4.85 0.27
C LYS A 45 -13.28 5.18 -0.20
N CYS A 46 -13.78 4.49 -1.22
CA CYS A 46 -15.13 4.68 -1.72
C CYS A 46 -16.17 4.41 -0.64
N ALA A 47 -16.00 3.34 0.14
CA ALA A 47 -16.90 3.00 1.23
C ALA A 47 -16.93 4.08 2.33
N ASN A 48 -15.87 4.86 2.46
CA ASN A 48 -15.73 5.95 3.43
C ASN A 48 -16.02 7.34 2.83
N GLY A 49 -16.51 7.38 1.60
CA GLY A 49 -16.85 8.65 0.93
C GLY A 49 -15.64 9.47 0.49
N ILE A 50 -14.46 8.87 0.44
CA ILE A 50 -13.24 9.54 -0.01
C ILE A 50 -13.04 9.24 -1.48
N GLN A 51 -13.05 10.29 -2.30
CA GLN A 51 -12.86 10.17 -3.74
C GLN A 51 -11.63 10.96 -4.19
N GLY A 52 -10.97 10.43 -5.23
CA GLY A 52 -9.86 11.11 -5.85
C GLY A 52 -8.61 11.16 -4.99
N TYR A 53 -7.93 12.28 -5.04
CA TYR A 53 -6.63 12.50 -4.41
C TYR A 53 -6.71 12.47 -2.88
N CYS A 54 -5.80 11.74 -2.26
CA CYS A 54 -5.70 11.70 -0.80
C CYS A 54 -4.73 12.78 -0.31
N ASN A 55 -5.26 13.75 0.38
CA ASN A 55 -4.49 14.87 0.90
C ASN A 55 -4.34 14.74 2.43
N TRP A 56 -3.36 13.98 2.85
CA TRP A 56 -3.06 13.73 4.26
C TRP A 56 -2.06 14.74 4.80
N GLY A 57 -2.20 15.06 6.10
CA GLY A 57 -1.11 15.60 6.89
C GLY A 57 -0.17 14.48 7.36
N LEU A 58 0.44 14.61 8.52
CA LEU A 58 1.26 13.55 9.11
C LEU A 58 0.37 12.37 9.49
N VAL A 59 0.86 11.16 9.24
CA VAL A 59 0.08 9.94 9.45
C VAL A 59 0.84 8.91 10.28
N GLU A 60 0.06 8.04 10.93
CA GLU A 60 0.53 6.80 11.55
C GLU A 60 0.14 5.63 10.67
N ILE A 61 1.03 4.68 10.51
CA ILE A 61 0.74 3.46 9.77
C ILE A 61 1.04 2.23 10.63
N ASP A 62 0.07 1.33 10.71
CA ASP A 62 0.22 0.01 11.33
C ASP A 62 0.08 -1.06 10.27
N ILE A 63 1.02 -2.00 10.25
CA ILE A 63 1.04 -3.11 9.31
C ILE A 63 1.12 -4.41 10.08
N ILE A 64 0.23 -5.35 9.75
CA ILE A 64 0.27 -6.71 10.27
C ILE A 64 0.40 -7.65 9.08
N ILE A 65 1.48 -8.43 9.04
CA ILE A 65 1.72 -9.42 7.99
C ILE A 65 1.52 -10.81 8.60
N ARG A 66 0.58 -11.56 8.05
CA ARG A 66 0.27 -12.92 8.50
C ARG A 66 0.85 -13.90 7.51
N ILE A 67 1.73 -14.76 8.00
CA ILE A 67 2.39 -15.78 7.20
C ILE A 67 2.00 -17.17 7.70
N THR A 68 2.07 -18.15 6.82
CA THR A 68 1.93 -19.56 7.20
C THR A 68 3.30 -20.17 7.42
N GLU A 69 3.33 -21.40 7.93
CA GLU A 69 4.60 -22.14 8.12
C GLU A 69 5.32 -22.40 6.80
N THR A 70 4.57 -22.46 5.69
CA THR A 70 5.13 -22.76 4.36
C THR A 70 5.33 -21.52 3.51
N SER A 71 5.01 -20.33 4.01
CA SER A 71 5.20 -19.07 3.27
C SER A 71 6.66 -18.85 2.93
N VAL A 72 6.90 -18.34 1.73
CA VAL A 72 8.23 -17.83 1.37
C VAL A 72 8.49 -16.58 2.21
N LYS A 73 9.56 -16.61 3.00
CA LYS A 73 9.89 -15.53 3.93
C LYS A 73 10.79 -14.53 3.25
N ALA A 74 10.35 -13.28 3.23
CA ALA A 74 11.20 -12.13 2.94
C ALA A 74 11.44 -11.39 4.26
N ASP A 75 12.43 -10.53 4.30
CA ASP A 75 12.63 -9.67 5.45
C ASP A 75 11.43 -8.74 5.60
N ILE A 76 11.04 -8.45 6.83
CA ILE A 76 9.86 -7.63 7.10
C ILE A 76 9.98 -6.24 6.49
N ASP A 77 11.17 -5.65 6.48
CA ASP A 77 11.42 -4.34 5.89
C ASP A 77 11.22 -4.34 4.37
N ASN A 78 11.49 -5.45 3.68
CA ASN A 78 11.23 -5.58 2.25
C ASN A 78 9.73 -5.55 1.95
N HIS A 79 8.91 -6.18 2.78
CA HIS A 79 7.45 -6.11 2.64
C HIS A 79 6.91 -4.72 2.99
N VAL A 80 7.41 -4.10 4.04
CA VAL A 80 7.03 -2.73 4.40
C VAL A 80 7.38 -1.77 3.26
N GLY A 81 8.58 -1.90 2.68
CA GLY A 81 9.00 -1.09 1.53
C GLY A 81 8.10 -1.30 0.30
N GLY A 82 7.73 -2.54 0.02
CA GLY A 82 6.81 -2.86 -1.08
C GLY A 82 5.42 -2.26 -0.88
N ILE A 83 4.89 -2.31 0.34
CA ILE A 83 3.62 -1.69 0.69
C ILE A 83 3.71 -0.18 0.50
N PHE A 84 4.76 0.47 0.99
CA PHE A 84 4.94 1.91 0.85
C PHE A 84 5.03 2.32 -0.62
N ASP A 85 5.74 1.57 -1.43
CA ASP A 85 5.78 1.84 -2.88
C ASP A 85 4.39 1.74 -3.50
N ALA A 86 3.62 0.72 -3.12
CA ALA A 86 2.32 0.44 -3.72
C ALA A 86 1.24 1.48 -3.37
N ILE A 87 1.32 2.11 -2.21
CA ILE A 87 0.32 3.09 -1.77
C ILE A 87 0.58 4.50 -2.31
N GLN A 88 1.72 4.72 -2.92
CA GLN A 88 2.12 5.97 -3.56
C GLN A 88 1.99 5.86 -5.08
N ALA A 89 2.07 6.99 -5.78
CA ALA A 89 2.20 6.97 -7.22
C ALA A 89 3.59 6.43 -7.63
N ARG A 90 3.65 5.76 -8.76
CA ARG A 90 4.91 5.29 -9.32
C ARG A 90 5.82 6.47 -9.68
N PRO A 91 7.08 6.46 -9.28
CA PRO A 91 8.03 7.48 -9.75
C PRO A 91 8.17 7.44 -11.27
N ALA A 92 8.31 8.60 -11.89
CA ALA A 92 8.36 8.73 -13.34
C ALA A 92 9.54 7.98 -13.98
N ASN A 93 10.61 7.76 -13.22
CA ASN A 93 11.81 7.07 -13.72
C ASN A 93 11.77 5.53 -13.52
N LYS A 94 10.61 4.95 -13.20
CA LYS A 94 10.43 3.51 -13.00
C LYS A 94 9.45 2.96 -14.03
N PRO A 95 9.87 2.77 -15.30
CA PRO A 95 8.93 2.46 -16.38
C PRO A 95 8.53 0.99 -16.52
N ASN A 96 9.33 0.05 -16.04
CA ASN A 96 9.14 -1.37 -16.33
C ASN A 96 8.17 -2.04 -15.36
N TYR A 97 6.89 -2.03 -15.72
CA TYR A 97 5.85 -2.76 -14.99
C TYR A 97 4.84 -3.34 -15.98
N ASN A 98 4.01 -4.27 -15.51
CA ASN A 98 2.98 -4.87 -16.34
C ASN A 98 1.69 -4.03 -16.25
N GLU A 99 1.51 -3.09 -17.22
CA GLU A 99 0.36 -2.19 -17.26
C GLU A 99 -0.98 -2.91 -17.36
N ASN A 100 -1.02 -4.09 -17.98
CA ASN A 100 -2.26 -4.81 -18.23
C ASN A 100 -2.95 -5.30 -16.95
N VAL A 101 -2.22 -5.33 -15.84
CA VAL A 101 -2.75 -5.75 -14.53
C VAL A 101 -3.58 -4.62 -13.89
N PHE A 102 -3.33 -3.36 -14.25
CA PHE A 102 -3.91 -2.21 -13.57
C PHE A 102 -5.14 -1.69 -14.31
N GLU A 103 -6.20 -1.40 -13.52
CA GLU A 103 -7.40 -0.70 -14.01
C GLU A 103 -7.17 0.82 -13.96
N PRO A 104 -8.04 1.63 -14.59
CA PRO A 104 -7.89 3.09 -14.56
C PRO A 104 -7.80 3.66 -13.13
N THR A 105 -8.59 3.14 -12.19
CA THR A 105 -8.61 3.63 -10.80
C THR A 105 -7.40 3.22 -9.99
N THR A 106 -6.67 2.21 -10.45
CA THR A 106 -5.46 1.70 -9.77
C THR A 106 -4.20 1.95 -10.58
N HIS A 107 -4.29 2.73 -11.64
CA HIS A 107 -3.15 3.00 -12.52
C HIS A 107 -1.93 3.48 -11.71
N PRO A 108 -0.73 2.99 -12.04
CA PRO A 108 0.49 3.32 -11.26
C PRO A 108 0.76 4.80 -11.06
N ASP A 109 0.32 5.65 -11.97
CA ASP A 109 0.54 7.10 -11.87
C ASP A 109 -0.40 7.80 -10.89
N ILE A 110 -1.39 7.09 -10.36
CA ILE A 110 -2.36 7.63 -9.42
C ILE A 110 -1.86 7.44 -7.99
N THR A 111 -1.95 8.50 -7.18
CA THR A 111 -1.76 8.39 -5.73
C THR A 111 -3.03 7.79 -5.12
N VAL A 112 -2.96 6.53 -4.68
CA VAL A 112 -4.16 5.86 -4.14
C VAL A 112 -4.38 6.17 -2.66
N LEU A 113 -3.31 6.33 -1.88
CA LEU A 113 -3.45 6.56 -0.45
C LEU A 113 -2.56 7.68 0.06
N LEU A 114 -1.26 7.64 -0.19
CA LEU A 114 -0.28 8.53 0.42
C LEU A 114 0.57 9.17 -0.67
N SER A 115 0.71 10.49 -0.64
CA SER A 115 1.47 11.21 -1.66
C SER A 115 2.98 11.02 -1.49
N ASP A 116 3.45 10.86 -0.25
CA ASP A 116 4.86 10.72 0.07
C ASP A 116 5.02 10.01 1.41
N ASP A 117 5.91 9.04 1.49
CA ASP A 117 6.18 8.33 2.73
C ASP A 117 6.85 9.19 3.80
N MET A 118 7.36 10.37 3.44
CA MET A 118 7.84 11.35 4.41
C MET A 118 6.73 11.87 5.34
N LEU A 119 5.46 11.69 4.96
CA LEU A 119 4.33 12.02 5.83
C LEU A 119 4.15 11.03 6.98
N VAL A 120 4.76 9.86 6.90
CA VAL A 120 4.68 8.84 7.95
C VAL A 120 5.60 9.23 9.11
N TYR A 121 5.02 9.56 10.25
CA TYR A 121 5.79 9.90 11.44
C TYR A 121 5.82 8.78 12.49
N ASP A 122 4.92 7.81 12.38
CA ASP A 122 4.88 6.66 13.27
C ASP A 122 4.54 5.41 12.46
N LEU A 123 5.39 4.40 12.55
CA LEU A 123 5.25 3.16 11.83
C LEU A 123 5.38 1.98 12.79
N HIS A 124 4.36 1.14 12.82
CA HIS A 124 4.39 -0.16 13.46
C HIS A 124 4.22 -1.24 12.42
N ALA A 125 5.10 -2.22 12.42
CA ALA A 125 4.98 -3.38 11.53
C ALA A 125 5.33 -4.64 12.31
N ILE A 126 4.45 -5.63 12.25
CA ILE A 126 4.66 -6.93 12.88
C ILE A 126 4.37 -8.04 11.89
N ARG A 127 4.97 -9.19 12.13
CA ARG A 127 4.73 -10.41 11.38
C ARG A 127 4.33 -11.52 12.34
N THR A 128 3.27 -12.26 12.02
CA THR A 128 2.73 -13.29 12.89
C THR A 128 2.35 -14.53 12.07
N LEU A 129 2.28 -15.68 12.74
CA LEU A 129 1.82 -16.91 12.11
C LEU A 129 0.29 -16.94 12.04
N ALA A 130 -0.22 -17.50 10.96
CA ALA A 130 -1.65 -17.67 10.72
C ALA A 130 -1.89 -18.91 9.86
N GLU A 131 -3.15 -19.30 9.70
CA GLU A 131 -3.51 -20.43 8.84
C GLU A 131 -3.45 -20.07 7.36
N LYS A 132 -3.67 -18.80 7.02
CA LYS A 132 -3.64 -18.29 5.65
C LYS A 132 -2.85 -17.01 5.59
N GLU A 133 -2.16 -16.80 4.46
CA GLU A 133 -1.48 -15.54 4.21
C GLU A 133 -2.48 -14.40 4.02
N SER A 134 -2.22 -13.31 4.71
CA SER A 134 -2.93 -12.03 4.53
C SER A 134 -2.10 -10.92 5.13
N TYR A 135 -2.48 -9.69 4.88
CA TYR A 135 -1.90 -8.56 5.59
C TYR A 135 -2.91 -7.44 5.75
N THR A 136 -2.69 -6.65 6.78
CA THR A 136 -3.55 -5.50 7.09
C THR A 136 -2.69 -4.25 7.11
N VAL A 137 -3.17 -3.20 6.45
CA VAL A 137 -2.58 -1.86 6.49
C VAL A 137 -3.61 -0.91 7.07
N LYS A 138 -3.24 -0.23 8.16
CA LYS A 138 -4.10 0.77 8.77
C LYS A 138 -3.38 2.11 8.77
N ILE A 139 -4.03 3.14 8.25
CA ILE A 139 -3.53 4.51 8.26
C ILE A 139 -4.45 5.37 9.09
N SER A 140 -3.86 6.19 9.96
CA SER A 140 -4.58 7.13 10.81
C SER A 140 -3.93 8.49 10.69
N GLY A 141 -4.73 9.54 10.59
CA GLY A 141 -4.23 10.89 10.47
C GLY A 141 -5.33 11.88 10.17
N GLU A 142 -4.93 13.10 9.84
CA GLU A 142 -5.85 14.12 9.42
C GLU A 142 -5.87 14.21 7.89
N TYR A 143 -7.06 14.11 7.35
CA TYR A 143 -7.32 14.24 5.92
C TYR A 143 -7.84 15.64 5.63
N ASN A 144 -7.22 16.34 4.69
CA ASN A 144 -7.68 17.65 4.28
C ASN A 144 -8.70 17.52 3.15
N ALA A 145 -9.97 17.77 3.49
CA ALA A 145 -11.09 17.66 2.56
C ALA A 145 -11.38 18.96 1.83
N SER A 146 -10.70 20.05 2.15
CA SER A 146 -10.95 21.35 1.54
C SER A 146 -10.12 21.54 0.29
N LEU A 147 -10.70 21.30 -0.84
CA LEU A 147 -10.03 21.53 -2.12
C LEU A 147 -10.88 22.34 -3.05
#